data_b916801d344407a6060b315b85b7afdc
#
_entry.id   b916801d344407a6060b315b85b7afdc
#
_cell.length_a   1.000
_cell.length_b   1.000
_cell.length_c   1.000
_cell.angle_alpha   90.00
_cell.angle_beta   90.00
_cell.angle_gamma   90.00
#
_symmetry.space_group_name_H-M   'P 1'
#
loop_
_entity.id
_entity.type
_entity.pdbx_description
1 polymer ?
#
loop_
_entity_poly.entity_id
_entity_poly.type
_entity_poly.pdbx_seq_one_letter_code
_entity_poly.pdbx_strand_id
1 'polypeptide(L)'
;YRLSGKRGSTADLSFQIMDGTYSADGAPGTVAAFDDRELTIAADGTFEWEFQGTKSGTLIIREVYDDWLLEERGSLRLQRLDTAGAPRQAAHTSKAEKRFGVAAKMLTGRLKTWFAFPEWFTYKEPVNTLTTPKSTPGGLASQYSSIGHYELSNDQALVVTVPVAQCAYQAIQVGSAWYISTDYEHHQTSMTRAQSVVSGDGLLRYVISERNPGVANWLETTGHRRGVMMLRWQRLNPNPDVGAPAVELVDFDTLAQRVDLTDQRISEESWTKRIEARQVGIARRMIS
;
A
#
# COMPACT_ATOMS: atom_id res chain seq x y z
N TYR A 1 18.45 -20.36 1.49
CA TYR A 1 17.99 -19.68 0.28
C TYR A 1 18.97 -18.59 -0.09
N ARG A 2 19.03 -18.30 -1.40
CA ARG A 2 19.75 -17.14 -1.94
C ARG A 2 18.75 -16.27 -2.70
N LEU A 3 18.68 -14.99 -2.33
CA LEU A 3 18.03 -13.96 -3.10
C LEU A 3 19.09 -13.14 -3.81
N SER A 4 18.98 -13.01 -5.11
CA SER A 4 19.89 -12.18 -5.93
C SER A 4 19.08 -11.34 -6.89
N GLY A 5 19.66 -10.24 -7.35
CA GLY A 5 18.98 -9.38 -8.29
C GLY A 5 19.70 -8.09 -8.56
N LYS A 6 18.97 -7.17 -9.17
CA LYS A 6 19.42 -5.81 -9.42
C LYS A 6 18.41 -4.84 -8.79
N ARG A 7 18.90 -3.91 -7.96
CA ARG A 7 18.11 -2.85 -7.36
C ARG A 7 17.64 -1.89 -8.46
N GLY A 8 16.33 -1.64 -8.52
CA GLY A 8 15.77 -0.57 -9.33
C GLY A 8 15.90 0.80 -8.66
N SER A 9 15.13 1.77 -9.13
CA SER A 9 15.12 3.13 -8.60
C SER A 9 13.91 3.43 -7.69
N THR A 10 13.10 2.42 -7.35
CA THR A 10 11.91 2.57 -6.50
C THR A 10 12.24 3.11 -5.11
N ALA A 11 11.32 3.86 -4.52
CA ALA A 11 11.49 4.55 -3.24
C ALA A 11 11.87 3.62 -2.09
N ASP A 12 11.35 2.38 -2.09
CA ASP A 12 11.64 1.38 -1.05
C ASP A 12 11.66 -0.03 -1.63
N LEU A 13 12.66 -0.83 -1.23
CA LEU A 13 12.70 -2.27 -1.41
C LEU A 13 12.93 -2.91 -0.05
N SER A 14 11.97 -3.70 0.41
CA SER A 14 11.99 -4.27 1.75
C SER A 14 11.62 -5.74 1.76
N PHE A 15 12.14 -6.45 2.77
CA PHE A 15 12.08 -7.89 2.92
C PHE A 15 11.55 -8.24 4.31
N GLN A 16 10.70 -9.25 4.37
CA GLN A 16 10.17 -9.77 5.62
C GLN A 16 10.03 -11.28 5.56
N ILE A 17 10.67 -11.98 6.50
CA ILE A 17 10.48 -13.40 6.72
C ILE A 17 9.49 -13.58 7.86
N MET A 18 8.41 -14.29 7.59
CA MET A 18 7.36 -14.58 8.56
C MET A 18 7.35 -16.08 8.87
N ASP A 19 7.07 -16.43 10.13
CA ASP A 19 6.84 -17.81 10.53
C ASP A 19 5.37 -18.18 10.36
N GLY A 20 5.05 -18.68 9.17
CA GLY A 20 3.68 -18.99 8.78
C GLY A 20 3.04 -17.98 7.82
N THR A 21 1.73 -17.91 7.86
CA THR A 21 0.90 -17.02 7.02
C THR A 21 -0.23 -16.42 7.85
N TYR A 22 -0.82 -15.32 7.40
CA TYR A 22 -2.02 -14.75 8.01
C TYR A 22 -3.15 -15.77 8.10
N SER A 23 -3.83 -15.81 9.24
CA SER A 23 -4.99 -16.67 9.50
C SER A 23 -6.13 -15.84 10.13
N ALA A 24 -7.28 -16.45 10.33
CA ALA A 24 -8.39 -15.81 11.04
C ALA A 24 -8.05 -15.43 12.51
N ASP A 25 -7.03 -16.08 13.08
CA ASP A 25 -6.59 -15.86 14.46
C ASP A 25 -5.59 -14.71 14.59
N GLY A 26 -5.06 -14.19 13.48
CA GLY A 26 -4.15 -13.05 13.49
C GLY A 26 -2.99 -13.12 12.48
N ALA A 27 -2.05 -12.20 12.65
CA ALA A 27 -0.83 -12.12 11.87
C ALA A 27 0.23 -13.11 12.42
N PRO A 28 1.03 -13.75 11.55
CA PRO A 28 2.14 -14.59 11.97
C PRO A 28 3.28 -13.75 12.55
N GLY A 29 4.16 -14.37 13.34
CA GLY A 29 5.36 -13.73 13.85
C GLY A 29 6.32 -13.33 12.72
N THR A 30 7.01 -12.20 12.88
CA THR A 30 8.11 -11.79 12.01
C THR A 30 9.41 -12.35 12.55
N VAL A 31 10.11 -13.14 11.74
CA VAL A 31 11.43 -13.70 12.05
C VAL A 31 12.53 -12.70 11.74
N ALA A 32 12.44 -12.04 10.59
CA ALA A 32 13.34 -10.97 10.18
C ALA A 32 12.61 -9.96 9.30
N ALA A 33 12.94 -8.69 9.42
CA ALA A 33 12.44 -7.62 8.57
C ALA A 33 13.54 -6.57 8.41
N PHE A 34 13.86 -6.21 7.16
CA PHE A 34 14.87 -5.23 6.81
C PHE A 34 14.59 -4.64 5.43
N ASP A 35 15.37 -3.65 5.04
CA ASP A 35 15.27 -3.03 3.73
C ASP A 35 16.63 -3.02 2.99
N ASP A 36 16.63 -2.53 1.77
CA ASP A 36 17.79 -2.52 0.88
C ASP A 36 19.00 -1.71 1.41
N ARG A 37 18.82 -0.85 2.43
CA ARG A 37 19.92 -0.14 3.10
C ARG A 37 20.82 -1.09 3.91
N GLU A 38 20.31 -2.27 4.27
CA GLU A 38 21.03 -3.30 5.00
C GLU A 38 21.71 -4.31 4.07
N LEU A 39 21.49 -4.20 2.74
CA LEU A 39 22.13 -5.03 1.73
C LEU A 39 23.41 -4.38 1.22
N THR A 40 24.39 -5.20 0.88
CA THR A 40 25.54 -4.76 0.09
C THR A 40 25.13 -4.74 -1.38
N ILE A 41 24.96 -3.55 -1.93
CA ILE A 41 24.60 -3.34 -3.33
C ILE A 41 25.83 -2.83 -4.09
N ALA A 42 26.20 -3.54 -5.16
CA ALA A 42 27.32 -3.16 -6.01
C ALA A 42 27.01 -1.89 -6.84
N ALA A 43 28.04 -1.28 -7.41
CA ALA A 43 27.89 -0.03 -8.18
C ALA A 43 26.97 -0.17 -9.42
N ASP A 44 26.85 -1.38 -9.97
CA ASP A 44 25.94 -1.69 -11.08
C ASP A 44 24.50 -2.01 -10.63
N GLY A 45 24.23 -1.91 -9.31
CA GLY A 45 22.95 -2.20 -8.68
C GLY A 45 22.74 -3.67 -8.32
N THR A 46 23.68 -4.57 -8.62
CA THR A 46 23.51 -5.99 -8.28
C THR A 46 23.69 -6.25 -6.79
N PHE A 47 22.97 -7.24 -6.27
CA PHE A 47 23.09 -7.70 -4.89
C PHE A 47 22.82 -9.19 -4.76
N GLU A 48 23.34 -9.77 -3.70
CA GLU A 48 23.07 -11.14 -3.30
C GLU A 48 22.90 -11.21 -1.78
N TRP A 49 21.92 -11.95 -1.31
CA TRP A 49 21.66 -12.19 0.11
C TRP A 49 21.28 -13.65 0.36
N GLU A 50 21.98 -14.27 1.30
CA GLU A 50 21.66 -15.62 1.75
C GLU A 50 20.98 -15.60 3.10
N PHE A 51 19.97 -16.44 3.28
CA PHE A 51 19.21 -16.53 4.51
C PHE A 51 18.67 -17.95 4.76
N GLN A 52 18.43 -18.23 6.02
CA GLN A 52 17.74 -19.44 6.45
C GLN A 52 16.23 -19.20 6.41
N GLY A 53 15.52 -20.04 5.66
CA GLY A 53 14.06 -20.06 5.70
C GLY A 53 13.54 -20.76 6.94
N THR A 54 12.30 -20.48 7.32
CA THR A 54 11.58 -21.23 8.35
C THR A 54 10.94 -22.49 7.75
N LYS A 55 10.51 -23.44 8.60
CA LYS A 55 9.92 -24.71 8.15
C LYS A 55 8.64 -24.53 7.33
N SER A 56 7.86 -23.49 7.59
CA SER A 56 6.60 -23.14 6.90
C SER A 56 6.44 -21.63 6.69
N GLY A 57 7.56 -20.91 6.55
CA GLY A 57 7.56 -19.45 6.47
C GLY A 57 7.17 -18.89 5.11
N THR A 58 6.94 -17.59 5.12
CA THR A 58 6.69 -16.79 3.93
C THR A 58 7.72 -15.67 3.85
N LEU A 59 8.40 -15.56 2.70
CA LEU A 59 9.17 -14.38 2.36
C LEU A 59 8.25 -13.39 1.64
N ILE A 60 8.07 -12.22 2.22
CA ILE A 60 7.37 -11.10 1.58
C ILE A 60 8.44 -10.12 1.11
N ILE A 61 8.38 -9.75 -0.16
CA ILE A 61 9.20 -8.72 -0.77
C ILE A 61 8.27 -7.60 -1.20
N ARG A 62 8.60 -6.36 -0.82
CA ARG A 62 7.84 -5.18 -1.19
C ARG A 62 8.73 -4.22 -1.92
N GLU A 63 8.28 -3.79 -3.07
CA GLU A 63 8.88 -2.73 -3.86
C GLU A 63 7.84 -1.61 -4.00
N VAL A 64 8.20 -0.40 -3.54
CA VAL A 64 7.27 0.71 -3.36
C VAL A 64 7.66 1.87 -4.25
N TYR A 65 6.73 2.35 -5.05
CA TYR A 65 6.91 3.46 -5.98
C TYR A 65 6.32 4.74 -5.39
N ASP A 66 7.13 5.80 -5.29
CA ASP A 66 6.67 7.16 -4.99
C ASP A 66 6.33 7.90 -6.30
N ASP A 67 7.23 7.92 -7.27
CA ASP A 67 6.97 8.42 -8.63
C ASP A 67 6.74 7.28 -9.63
N TRP A 68 5.49 7.11 -10.03
CA TRP A 68 5.09 6.01 -10.92
C TRP A 68 5.58 6.15 -12.35
N LEU A 69 5.99 7.35 -12.76
CA LEU A 69 6.44 7.63 -14.13
C LEU A 69 7.96 7.53 -14.27
N LEU A 70 8.71 7.82 -13.20
CA LEU A 70 10.17 7.90 -13.23
C LEU A 70 10.85 6.67 -12.63
N GLU A 71 10.25 6.03 -11.64
CA GLU A 71 10.85 4.91 -10.93
C GLU A 71 10.71 3.60 -11.70
N GLU A 72 11.76 2.79 -11.64
CA GLU A 72 11.84 1.50 -12.32
C GLU A 72 12.02 0.38 -11.30
N ARG A 73 11.32 -0.74 -11.53
CA ARG A 73 11.43 -1.95 -10.73
C ARG A 73 12.79 -2.60 -10.92
N GLY A 74 13.30 -3.19 -9.83
CA GLY A 74 14.44 -4.08 -9.88
C GLY A 74 14.11 -5.47 -10.42
N SER A 75 15.12 -6.31 -10.52
CA SER A 75 14.96 -7.74 -10.82
C SER A 75 15.29 -8.57 -9.59
N LEU A 76 14.55 -9.66 -9.37
CA LEU A 76 14.70 -10.52 -8.22
C LEU A 76 14.67 -11.99 -8.63
N ARG A 77 15.59 -12.80 -8.07
CA ARG A 77 15.64 -14.24 -8.23
C ARG A 77 15.82 -14.92 -6.88
N LEU A 78 14.88 -15.75 -6.50
CA LEU A 78 14.99 -16.58 -5.31
C LEU A 78 15.40 -18.02 -5.70
N GLN A 79 16.46 -18.52 -5.08
CA GLN A 79 16.97 -19.86 -5.28
C GLN A 79 17.01 -20.62 -3.96
N ARG A 80 16.52 -21.84 -3.97
CA ARG A 80 16.69 -22.75 -2.86
C ARG A 80 18.02 -23.52 -3.01
N LEU A 81 18.95 -23.33 -2.09
CA LEU A 81 20.33 -23.81 -2.24
C LEU A 81 20.47 -25.32 -2.05
N ASP A 82 19.70 -25.90 -1.13
CA ASP A 82 19.75 -27.36 -0.84
C ASP A 82 19.19 -28.23 -2.00
N THR A 83 18.48 -27.64 -2.94
CA THR A 83 17.95 -28.30 -4.14
C THR A 83 18.48 -27.70 -5.44
N ALA A 84 19.48 -26.83 -5.38
CA ALA A 84 20.07 -26.20 -6.55
C ALA A 84 20.63 -27.25 -7.50
N GLY A 85 20.24 -27.19 -8.79
CA GLY A 85 20.65 -28.17 -9.80
C GLY A 85 19.89 -29.50 -9.77
N ALA A 86 19.07 -29.75 -8.75
CA ALA A 86 18.27 -30.99 -8.71
C ALA A 86 17.12 -30.94 -9.73
N PRO A 87 16.82 -32.04 -10.42
CA PRO A 87 15.68 -32.08 -11.35
C PRO A 87 14.36 -31.92 -10.58
N ARG A 88 13.39 -31.26 -11.20
CA ARG A 88 12.06 -31.14 -10.63
C ARG A 88 11.44 -32.53 -10.46
N GLN A 89 11.00 -32.87 -9.26
CA GLN A 89 10.29 -34.11 -9.02
C GLN A 89 9.00 -34.15 -9.85
N ALA A 90 8.76 -35.29 -10.49
CA ALA A 90 7.53 -35.53 -11.25
C ALA A 90 6.31 -35.38 -10.32
N ALA A 91 5.26 -34.77 -10.83
CA ALA A 91 4.00 -34.68 -10.12
C ALA A 91 3.32 -36.06 -10.15
N HIS A 92 3.15 -36.69 -8.99
CA HIS A 92 2.40 -37.94 -8.88
C HIS A 92 0.90 -37.66 -8.80
N THR A 93 0.10 -38.35 -9.61
CA THR A 93 -1.37 -38.22 -9.66
C THR A 93 -2.02 -38.50 -8.29
N SER A 94 -1.47 -39.46 -7.53
CA SER A 94 -1.94 -39.79 -6.17
C SER A 94 -1.81 -38.64 -5.16
N LYS A 95 -0.97 -37.64 -5.45
CA LYS A 95 -0.85 -36.43 -4.62
C LYS A 95 -1.76 -35.31 -5.05
N ALA A 96 -2.39 -35.40 -6.23
CA ALA A 96 -3.23 -34.34 -6.78
C ALA A 96 -4.51 -34.14 -5.94
N GLU A 97 -5.21 -35.23 -5.62
CA GLU A 97 -6.43 -35.20 -4.80
C GLU A 97 -6.18 -34.55 -3.44
N LYS A 98 -5.11 -34.95 -2.75
CA LYS A 98 -4.70 -34.34 -1.48
C LYS A 98 -4.39 -32.85 -1.65
N ARG A 99 -3.76 -32.42 -2.75
CA ARG A 99 -3.47 -31.03 -3.05
C ARG A 99 -4.74 -30.21 -3.29
N PHE A 100 -5.74 -30.74 -3.99
CA PHE A 100 -7.02 -30.08 -4.15
C PHE A 100 -7.77 -29.89 -2.82
N GLY A 101 -7.76 -30.90 -1.95
CA GLY A 101 -8.32 -30.79 -0.61
C GLY A 101 -7.64 -29.73 0.26
N VAL A 102 -6.29 -29.63 0.17
CA VAL A 102 -5.51 -28.57 0.84
C VAL A 102 -5.84 -27.20 0.25
N ALA A 103 -5.90 -27.08 -1.06
CA ALA A 103 -6.24 -25.81 -1.73
C ALA A 103 -7.63 -25.30 -1.34
N ALA A 104 -8.64 -26.18 -1.27
CA ALA A 104 -9.97 -25.83 -0.84
C ALA A 104 -10.01 -25.32 0.61
N LYS A 105 -9.27 -25.97 1.52
CA LYS A 105 -9.13 -25.52 2.92
C LYS A 105 -8.40 -24.17 3.00
N MET A 106 -7.35 -23.99 2.21
CA MET A 106 -6.63 -22.71 2.15
C MET A 106 -7.52 -21.58 1.64
N LEU A 107 -8.31 -21.81 0.59
CA LEU A 107 -9.26 -20.81 0.06
C LEU A 107 -10.28 -20.40 1.15
N THR A 108 -10.90 -21.38 1.81
CA THR A 108 -11.85 -21.10 2.89
C THR A 108 -11.20 -20.35 4.04
N GLY A 109 -9.98 -20.74 4.43
CA GLY A 109 -9.21 -20.03 5.47
C GLY A 109 -8.89 -18.59 5.08
N ARG A 110 -8.48 -18.37 3.83
CA ARG A 110 -8.21 -17.02 3.31
C ARG A 110 -9.45 -16.14 3.29
N LEU A 111 -10.57 -16.63 2.82
CA LEU A 111 -11.83 -15.89 2.85
C LEU A 111 -12.20 -15.47 4.27
N LYS A 112 -12.15 -16.39 5.24
CA LYS A 112 -12.41 -16.06 6.66
C LYS A 112 -11.47 -14.99 7.19
N THR A 113 -10.18 -15.10 6.88
CA THR A 113 -9.16 -14.12 7.29
C THR A 113 -9.47 -12.74 6.73
N TRP A 114 -9.75 -12.64 5.43
CA TRP A 114 -9.98 -11.34 4.79
C TRP A 114 -11.33 -10.72 5.15
N PHE A 115 -12.34 -11.49 5.49
CA PHE A 115 -13.57 -10.95 6.07
C PHE A 115 -13.36 -10.41 7.50
N ALA A 116 -12.52 -11.04 8.29
CA ALA A 116 -12.20 -10.58 9.64
C ALA A 116 -11.20 -9.40 9.67
N PHE A 117 -10.37 -9.27 8.63
CA PHE A 117 -9.26 -8.31 8.62
C PHE A 117 -9.67 -6.85 8.85
N PRO A 118 -10.72 -6.29 8.20
CA PRO A 118 -11.17 -4.93 8.49
C PRO A 118 -11.69 -4.76 9.93
N GLU A 119 -12.30 -5.82 10.50
CA GLU A 119 -12.81 -5.79 11.86
C GLU A 119 -11.71 -5.71 12.91
N TRP A 120 -10.50 -6.20 12.61
CA TRP A 120 -9.42 -6.20 13.60
C TRP A 120 -8.90 -4.81 13.94
N PHE A 121 -8.88 -3.88 13.00
CA PHE A 121 -8.27 -2.58 13.20
C PHE A 121 -8.92 -1.40 12.47
N THR A 122 -9.81 -1.62 11.51
CA THR A 122 -10.44 -0.54 10.75
C THR A 122 -11.79 -0.15 11.34
N TYR A 123 -12.71 -1.09 11.47
CA TYR A 123 -14.08 -0.82 11.93
C TYR A 123 -14.23 -0.66 13.45
N LYS A 124 -13.16 -0.83 14.21
CA LYS A 124 -13.12 -0.48 15.64
C LYS A 124 -12.98 1.01 15.89
N GLU A 125 -12.47 1.73 14.90
CA GLU A 125 -12.29 3.18 15.01
C GLU A 125 -13.61 3.90 14.69
N PRO A 126 -13.82 5.13 15.19
CA PRO A 126 -14.99 5.93 14.81
C PRO A 126 -15.04 6.18 13.29
N VAL A 127 -16.26 6.21 12.72
CA VAL A 127 -16.44 6.53 11.31
C VAL A 127 -15.91 7.93 10.97
N ASN A 128 -15.36 8.10 9.78
CA ASN A 128 -14.79 9.36 9.29
C ASN A 128 -13.61 9.87 10.14
N THR A 129 -12.84 8.96 10.71
CA THR A 129 -11.60 9.28 11.44
C THR A 129 -10.44 8.44 10.95
N LEU A 130 -9.23 8.87 11.31
CA LEU A 130 -7.98 8.16 11.09
C LEU A 130 -7.23 7.97 12.40
N THR A 131 -6.64 6.79 12.61
CA THR A 131 -5.84 6.53 13.81
C THR A 131 -4.58 7.38 13.83
N THR A 132 -4.01 7.57 15.01
CA THR A 132 -2.61 8.01 15.14
C THR A 132 -1.69 7.04 14.40
N PRO A 133 -0.67 7.54 13.67
CA PRO A 133 0.28 6.68 12.97
C PRO A 133 0.96 5.68 13.90
N LYS A 134 0.93 4.41 13.54
CA LYS A 134 1.55 3.32 14.30
C LYS A 134 2.10 2.24 13.38
N SER A 135 3.06 1.46 13.86
CA SER A 135 3.53 0.28 13.16
C SER A 135 2.40 -0.76 13.08
N THR A 136 2.29 -1.43 11.94
CA THR A 136 1.27 -2.48 11.76
C THR A 136 1.77 -3.80 12.33
N PRO A 137 1.02 -4.51 13.19
CA PRO A 137 1.37 -5.84 13.64
C PRO A 137 1.66 -6.79 12.47
N GLY A 138 2.80 -7.46 12.49
CA GLY A 138 3.28 -8.29 11.38
C GLY A 138 3.72 -7.49 10.14
N GLY A 139 3.83 -6.17 10.23
CA GLY A 139 4.40 -5.30 9.22
C GLY A 139 5.92 -5.10 9.41
N LEU A 140 6.50 -4.28 8.54
CA LEU A 140 7.89 -3.86 8.65
C LEU A 140 8.06 -2.88 9.81
N ALA A 141 9.18 -2.94 10.52
CA ALA A 141 9.48 -2.05 11.64
C ALA A 141 9.53 -0.56 11.23
N SER A 142 9.98 -0.27 10.02
CA SER A 142 10.07 1.07 9.44
C SER A 142 8.80 1.54 8.72
N GLN A 143 7.73 0.72 8.72
CA GLN A 143 6.45 1.04 8.11
C GLN A 143 5.44 1.50 9.16
N TYR A 144 4.88 2.68 8.95
CA TYR A 144 3.80 3.24 9.77
C TYR A 144 2.54 3.41 8.92
N SER A 145 1.40 3.24 9.57
CA SER A 145 0.09 3.42 8.95
C SER A 145 -0.86 4.14 9.89
N SER A 146 -1.69 5.00 9.32
CA SER A 146 -2.89 5.55 9.95
C SER A 146 -4.09 5.01 9.18
N ILE A 147 -5.03 4.39 9.87
CA ILE A 147 -6.10 3.60 9.27
C ILE A 147 -7.44 4.07 9.79
N GLY A 148 -8.45 4.06 8.95
CA GLY A 148 -9.82 4.39 9.29
C GLY A 148 -10.81 3.91 8.23
N HIS A 149 -12.05 4.26 8.46
CA HIS A 149 -13.10 4.02 7.48
C HIS A 149 -14.00 5.25 7.32
N TYR A 150 -14.59 5.37 6.17
CA TYR A 150 -15.50 6.47 5.84
C TYR A 150 -16.92 5.97 5.56
N GLU A 151 -17.88 6.84 5.85
CA GLU A 151 -19.26 6.73 5.40
C GLU A 151 -19.72 8.12 4.95
N LEU A 152 -20.05 8.26 3.66
CA LEU A 152 -20.37 9.53 3.01
C LEU A 152 -21.66 9.43 2.23
N SER A 153 -22.48 10.48 2.29
CA SER A 153 -23.53 10.73 1.31
C SER A 153 -22.97 11.48 0.10
N ASN A 154 -23.73 11.58 -0.98
CA ASN A 154 -23.26 12.21 -2.23
C ASN A 154 -23.02 13.72 -2.10
N ASP A 155 -23.55 14.34 -1.08
CA ASP A 155 -23.42 15.76 -0.73
C ASP A 155 -22.36 16.02 0.35
N GLN A 156 -21.58 14.99 0.72
CA GLN A 156 -20.54 15.06 1.72
C GLN A 156 -19.15 14.74 1.14
N ALA A 157 -18.13 15.26 1.80
CA ALA A 157 -16.74 14.95 1.53
C ALA A 157 -15.94 14.89 2.85
N LEU A 158 -14.81 14.19 2.83
CA LEU A 158 -13.79 14.34 3.86
C LEU A 158 -12.64 15.19 3.35
N VAL A 159 -12.14 16.06 4.19
CA VAL A 159 -10.85 16.73 3.99
C VAL A 159 -9.85 16.11 4.98
N VAL A 160 -8.87 15.41 4.45
CA VAL A 160 -7.81 14.77 5.25
C VAL A 160 -6.56 15.62 5.16
N THR A 161 -6.11 16.16 6.28
CA THR A 161 -4.93 17.01 6.37
C THR A 161 -3.81 16.30 7.13
N VAL A 162 -2.62 16.27 6.54
CA VAL A 162 -1.43 15.62 7.12
C VAL A 162 -0.16 16.37 6.71
N PRO A 163 0.85 16.49 7.59
CA PRO A 163 2.12 17.11 7.21
C PRO A 163 2.89 16.25 6.21
N VAL A 164 3.73 16.90 5.41
CA VAL A 164 4.75 16.21 4.62
C VAL A 164 5.79 15.62 5.56
N ALA A 165 5.98 14.30 5.49
CA ALA A 165 6.95 13.61 6.33
C ALA A 165 8.31 13.46 5.65
N GLN A 166 9.39 13.48 6.45
CA GLN A 166 10.74 13.14 6.01
C GLN A 166 10.89 11.61 5.97
N CYS A 167 10.49 11.01 4.85
CA CYS A 167 10.49 9.56 4.64
C CYS A 167 10.65 9.25 3.15
N ALA A 168 10.99 8.01 2.82
CA ALA A 168 11.14 7.58 1.43
C ALA A 168 9.79 7.53 0.69
N TYR A 169 8.71 7.23 1.39
CA TYR A 169 7.38 7.09 0.80
C TYR A 169 6.29 7.55 1.77
N GLN A 170 5.40 8.37 1.27
CA GLN A 170 4.16 8.80 1.95
C GLN A 170 3.02 8.72 0.95
N ALA A 171 1.94 8.04 1.30
CA ALA A 171 0.79 7.89 0.42
C ALA A 171 -0.51 7.78 1.19
N ILE A 172 -1.61 8.08 0.51
CA ILE A 172 -2.97 7.83 0.94
C ILE A 172 -3.68 6.95 -0.08
N GLN A 173 -4.57 6.08 0.38
CA GLN A 173 -5.45 5.30 -0.48
C GLN A 173 -6.82 5.12 0.15
N VAL A 174 -7.82 4.97 -0.70
CA VAL A 174 -9.16 4.51 -0.33
C VAL A 174 -9.43 3.15 -0.95
N GLY A 175 -10.32 2.39 -0.33
CA GLY A 175 -10.73 1.07 -0.81
C GLY A 175 -12.16 0.78 -0.42
N SER A 176 -12.69 -0.34 -0.89
CA SER A 176 -14.03 -0.80 -0.56
C SER A 176 -14.15 -1.18 0.92
N ALA A 177 -15.38 -1.35 1.40
CA ALA A 177 -15.67 -1.83 2.74
C ALA A 177 -15.09 -3.23 3.04
N TRP A 178 -14.68 -3.98 2.02
CA TRP A 178 -14.02 -5.29 2.13
C TRP A 178 -12.49 -5.21 2.21
N TYR A 179 -11.93 -4.02 2.40
CA TYR A 179 -10.49 -3.80 2.39
C TYR A 179 -9.82 -4.20 1.06
N ILE A 180 -10.51 -3.96 -0.04
CA ILE A 180 -10.05 -4.25 -1.40
C ILE A 180 -9.84 -2.93 -2.14
N SER A 181 -8.75 -2.82 -2.87
CA SER A 181 -8.51 -1.68 -3.78
C SER A 181 -9.64 -1.62 -4.81
N THR A 182 -10.18 -0.45 -5.03
CA THR A 182 -11.12 -0.17 -6.12
C THR A 182 -10.36 0.01 -7.43
N ASP A 183 -11.03 0.38 -8.51
CA ASP A 183 -10.38 0.59 -9.81
C ASP A 183 -9.37 1.75 -9.74
N TYR A 184 -8.13 1.42 -9.40
CA TYR A 184 -7.04 2.38 -9.26
C TYR A 184 -6.34 2.72 -10.58
N GLU A 185 -6.69 2.08 -11.67
CA GLU A 185 -6.17 2.37 -13.00
C GLU A 185 -6.90 3.54 -13.64
N HIS A 186 -8.23 3.51 -13.64
CA HIS A 186 -9.06 4.51 -14.30
C HIS A 186 -9.51 5.64 -13.35
N HIS A 187 -9.36 5.44 -12.04
CA HIS A 187 -9.78 6.36 -10.98
C HIS A 187 -8.65 6.67 -10.00
N GLN A 188 -8.56 7.91 -9.53
CA GLN A 188 -7.57 8.29 -8.54
C GLN A 188 -8.03 7.88 -7.13
N THR A 189 -7.90 6.58 -6.81
CA THR A 189 -8.26 6.01 -5.51
C THR A 189 -7.07 5.88 -4.56
N SER A 190 -5.90 6.29 -5.01
CA SER A 190 -4.67 6.37 -4.21
C SER A 190 -3.75 7.45 -4.78
N MET A 191 -2.93 8.05 -3.91
CA MET A 191 -1.93 9.03 -4.27
C MET A 191 -0.68 8.86 -3.43
N THR A 192 0.48 8.99 -4.06
CA THR A 192 1.77 9.13 -3.39
C THR A 192 2.08 10.61 -3.16
N ARG A 193 3.11 10.89 -2.36
CA ARG A 193 3.58 12.26 -2.16
C ARG A 193 4.04 12.90 -3.48
N ALA A 194 4.74 12.15 -4.34
CA ALA A 194 5.20 12.66 -5.65
C ALA A 194 4.04 13.04 -6.58
N GLN A 195 2.88 12.41 -6.41
CA GLN A 195 1.66 12.71 -7.17
C GLN A 195 0.83 13.84 -6.55
N SER A 196 1.12 14.26 -5.33
CA SER A 196 0.30 15.18 -4.55
C SER A 196 0.78 16.63 -4.69
N VAL A 197 -0.15 17.55 -4.66
CA VAL A 197 0.12 18.98 -4.51
C VAL A 197 0.26 19.29 -3.02
N VAL A 198 1.40 19.86 -2.63
CA VAL A 198 1.64 20.36 -1.28
C VAL A 198 1.14 21.79 -1.20
N SER A 199 0.32 22.12 -0.21
CA SER A 199 -0.16 23.49 0.01
C SER A 199 0.98 24.40 0.51
N GLY A 200 0.82 25.72 0.31
CA GLY A 200 1.84 26.72 0.68
C GLY A 200 2.24 26.73 2.16
N ASP A 201 1.45 26.15 3.04
CA ASP A 201 1.73 25.95 4.47
C ASP A 201 2.50 24.64 4.76
N GLY A 202 2.91 23.89 3.73
CA GLY A 202 3.66 22.64 3.86
C GLY A 202 2.79 21.41 4.20
N LEU A 203 1.47 21.53 4.14
CA LEU A 203 0.56 20.43 4.43
C LEU A 203 0.05 19.77 3.15
N LEU A 204 -0.23 18.48 3.25
CA LEU A 204 -0.99 17.72 2.26
C LEU A 204 -2.46 17.70 2.68
N ARG A 205 -3.33 18.13 1.78
CA ARG A 205 -4.78 18.03 1.97
C ARG A 205 -5.37 17.16 0.88
N TYR A 206 -6.10 16.15 1.26
CA TYR A 206 -6.77 15.22 0.36
C TYR A 206 -8.28 15.36 0.53
N VAL A 207 -8.99 15.41 -0.58
CA VAL A 207 -10.46 15.40 -0.57
C VAL A 207 -10.94 14.02 -0.97
N ILE A 208 -11.72 13.36 -0.12
CA ILE A 208 -12.36 12.08 -0.42
C ILE A 208 -13.83 12.33 -0.68
N SER A 209 -14.32 12.06 -1.88
CA SER A 209 -15.71 12.30 -2.29
C SER A 209 -16.10 11.49 -3.52
N GLU A 210 -17.39 11.33 -3.75
CA GLU A 210 -17.92 10.72 -4.99
C GLU A 210 -17.87 11.72 -6.15
N ARG A 211 -18.24 12.97 -5.91
CA ARG A 211 -18.27 14.04 -6.90
C ARG A 211 -16.89 14.69 -7.04
N ASN A 212 -16.51 15.08 -8.25
CA ASN A 212 -15.26 15.81 -8.51
C ASN A 212 -15.30 17.21 -7.89
N PRO A 213 -14.43 17.52 -6.91
CA PRO A 213 -14.36 18.82 -6.26
C PRO A 213 -13.49 19.85 -7.00
N GLY A 214 -12.92 19.51 -8.16
CA GLY A 214 -12.03 20.37 -8.93
C GLY A 214 -10.67 20.62 -8.29
N VAL A 215 -10.13 19.63 -7.55
CA VAL A 215 -8.81 19.70 -6.91
C VAL A 215 -7.94 18.52 -7.30
N ALA A 216 -6.62 18.74 -7.36
CA ALA A 216 -5.65 17.74 -7.77
C ALA A 216 -5.58 16.55 -6.79
N ASN A 217 -5.66 16.82 -5.48
CA ASN A 217 -5.59 15.79 -4.44
C ASN A 217 -6.97 15.22 -4.10
N TRP A 218 -7.78 14.94 -5.12
CA TRP A 218 -9.05 14.25 -4.95
C TRP A 218 -8.88 12.74 -5.00
N LEU A 219 -9.45 12.03 -4.05
CA LEU A 219 -9.58 10.58 -4.01
C LEU A 219 -11.03 10.19 -4.27
N GLU A 220 -11.23 9.43 -5.34
CA GLU A 220 -12.54 9.01 -5.80
C GLU A 220 -13.06 7.82 -4.98
N THR A 221 -14.29 7.89 -4.49
CA THR A 221 -14.92 6.76 -3.78
C THR A 221 -15.44 5.68 -4.73
N THR A 222 -15.51 5.96 -6.04
CA THR A 222 -15.93 5.02 -7.10
C THR A 222 -17.26 4.35 -6.83
N GLY A 223 -18.28 5.12 -6.41
CA GLY A 223 -19.61 4.62 -6.08
C GLY A 223 -19.75 3.99 -4.69
N HIS A 224 -18.66 3.96 -3.90
CA HIS A 224 -18.68 3.35 -2.58
C HIS A 224 -19.00 4.39 -1.50
N ARG A 225 -20.21 4.37 -0.97
CA ARG A 225 -20.60 5.23 0.16
C ARG A 225 -19.86 4.90 1.46
N ARG A 226 -19.38 3.68 1.59
CA ARG A 226 -18.62 3.16 2.73
C ARG A 226 -17.36 2.49 2.23
N GLY A 227 -16.25 2.78 2.89
CA GLY A 227 -14.99 2.20 2.51
C GLY A 227 -13.92 2.41 3.56
N VAL A 228 -12.75 1.89 3.30
CA VAL A 228 -11.57 2.08 4.14
C VAL A 228 -10.70 3.20 3.59
N MET A 229 -9.95 3.87 4.46
CA MET A 229 -8.92 4.83 4.11
C MET A 229 -7.66 4.55 4.89
N MET A 230 -6.50 4.75 4.25
CA MET A 230 -5.21 4.46 4.84
C MET A 230 -4.16 5.46 4.38
N LEU A 231 -3.46 6.04 5.33
CA LEU A 231 -2.19 6.71 5.13
C LEU A 231 -1.05 5.75 5.46
N ARG A 232 0.02 5.80 4.68
CA ARG A 232 1.20 4.94 4.88
C ARG A 232 2.48 5.72 4.68
N TRP A 233 3.47 5.41 5.53
CA TRP A 233 4.84 5.92 5.46
C TRP A 233 5.82 4.76 5.48
N GLN A 234 6.88 4.84 4.68
CA GLN A 234 7.99 3.90 4.67
C GLN A 234 9.29 4.61 5.04
N ARG A 235 10.15 3.91 5.74
CA ARG A 235 11.45 4.42 6.21
C ARG A 235 11.34 5.65 7.11
N LEU A 236 10.34 5.68 7.95
CA LEU A 236 10.31 6.64 9.04
C LEU A 236 11.37 6.27 10.08
N ASN A 237 11.99 7.28 10.68
CA ASN A 237 12.87 7.08 11.82
C ASN A 237 12.10 6.53 13.03
N PRO A 238 12.78 5.82 13.98
CA PRO A 238 12.14 5.13 15.12
C PRO A 238 11.44 6.04 16.12
N ASN A 239 11.05 7.17 15.93
CA ASN A 239 10.13 8.03 16.67
C ASN A 239 9.63 9.15 15.76
N PRO A 240 8.85 8.79 14.72
CA PRO A 240 8.43 9.80 13.77
C PRO A 240 7.34 10.66 14.40
N ASP A 241 7.61 11.92 14.56
CA ASP A 241 6.55 12.91 14.75
C ASP A 241 5.98 13.25 13.37
N VAL A 242 5.14 12.37 12.86
CA VAL A 242 4.41 12.61 11.60
C VAL A 242 3.08 13.32 11.83
N GLY A 243 2.78 13.65 13.10
CA GLY A 243 1.49 14.22 13.48
C GLY A 243 0.32 13.26 13.31
N ALA A 244 -0.75 13.45 14.04
CA ALA A 244 -2.00 12.76 13.77
C ALA A 244 -2.68 13.40 12.55
N PRO A 245 -3.17 12.62 11.56
CA PRO A 245 -3.96 13.18 10.48
C PRO A 245 -5.25 13.82 11.02
N ALA A 246 -5.54 15.04 10.58
CA ALA A 246 -6.83 15.66 10.85
C ALA A 246 -7.83 15.22 9.77
N VAL A 247 -9.05 14.87 10.17
CA VAL A 247 -10.13 14.50 9.25
C VAL A 247 -11.34 15.37 9.55
N GLU A 248 -11.83 16.06 8.54
CA GLU A 248 -12.98 16.96 8.62
C GLU A 248 -14.07 16.47 7.67
N LEU A 249 -15.26 16.19 8.20
CA LEU A 249 -16.45 15.92 7.39
C LEU A 249 -17.10 17.27 7.02
N VAL A 250 -17.30 17.51 5.74
CA VAL A 250 -17.81 18.76 5.21
C VAL A 250 -18.95 18.55 4.22
N ASP A 251 -19.82 19.55 4.06
CA ASP A 251 -20.75 19.59 2.93
C ASP A 251 -19.97 19.83 1.64
N PHE A 252 -20.23 19.01 0.63
CA PHE A 252 -19.49 19.04 -0.64
C PHE A 252 -19.47 20.44 -1.28
N ASP A 253 -20.59 21.14 -1.27
CA ASP A 253 -20.71 22.45 -1.92
C ASP A 253 -19.88 23.56 -1.24
N THR A 254 -19.43 23.33 0.01
CA THR A 254 -18.52 24.25 0.71
C THR A 254 -17.08 24.16 0.24
N LEU A 255 -16.70 23.06 -0.43
CA LEU A 255 -15.33 22.85 -0.91
C LEU A 255 -14.86 23.92 -1.89
N ALA A 256 -15.77 24.45 -2.72
CA ALA A 256 -15.46 25.50 -3.70
C ALA A 256 -14.92 26.78 -3.04
N GLN A 257 -15.34 27.07 -1.81
CA GLN A 257 -15.00 28.28 -1.07
C GLN A 257 -13.80 28.12 -0.13
N ARG A 258 -13.26 26.91 0.01
CA ARG A 258 -12.13 26.63 0.91
C ARG A 258 -10.82 27.23 0.37
N VAL A 259 -10.28 28.20 1.11
CA VAL A 259 -9.02 28.89 0.77
C VAL A 259 -7.83 27.94 0.85
N ASP A 260 -7.85 27.00 1.79
CA ASP A 260 -6.79 26.02 2.02
C ASP A 260 -6.69 24.92 0.92
N LEU A 261 -7.63 24.91 -0.04
CA LEU A 261 -7.60 24.07 -1.23
C LEU A 261 -7.25 24.85 -2.52
N THR A 262 -6.94 26.13 -2.44
CA THR A 262 -6.72 26.98 -3.62
C THR A 262 -5.52 26.53 -4.45
N ASP A 263 -4.41 26.12 -3.79
CA ASP A 263 -3.17 25.72 -4.45
C ASP A 263 -3.32 24.48 -5.33
N GLN A 264 -4.36 23.70 -5.12
CA GLN A 264 -4.60 22.43 -5.83
C GLN A 264 -5.81 22.47 -6.78
N ARG A 265 -6.36 23.67 -7.07
CA ARG A 265 -7.44 23.82 -8.07
C ARG A 265 -6.93 23.45 -9.45
N ILE A 266 -7.67 22.61 -10.16
CA ILE A 266 -7.32 22.17 -11.51
C ILE A 266 -8.53 22.15 -12.44
N SER A 267 -8.26 22.26 -13.76
CA SER A 267 -9.26 22.11 -14.80
C SER A 267 -9.56 20.63 -15.10
N GLU A 268 -10.67 20.36 -15.78
CA GLU A 268 -10.99 19.02 -16.29
C GLU A 268 -9.91 18.47 -17.22
N GLU A 269 -9.33 19.32 -18.08
CA GLU A 269 -8.22 18.92 -18.95
C GLU A 269 -7.01 18.46 -18.14
N SER A 270 -6.64 19.18 -17.08
CA SER A 270 -5.56 18.80 -16.19
C SER A 270 -5.88 17.52 -15.42
N TRP A 271 -7.13 17.32 -15.03
CA TRP A 271 -7.59 16.08 -14.42
C TRP A 271 -7.44 14.89 -15.38
N THR A 272 -7.91 15.02 -16.63
CA THR A 272 -7.77 13.98 -17.65
C THR A 272 -6.30 13.59 -17.84
N LYS A 273 -5.39 14.55 -17.96
CA LYS A 273 -3.95 14.31 -18.07
C LYS A 273 -3.38 13.54 -16.86
N ARG A 274 -3.89 13.79 -15.66
CA ARG A 274 -3.49 13.04 -14.45
C ARG A 274 -3.91 11.58 -14.52
N ILE A 275 -5.13 11.30 -14.99
CA ILE A 275 -5.62 9.92 -15.16
C ILE A 275 -4.83 9.20 -16.26
N GLU A 276 -4.54 9.85 -17.39
CA GLU A 276 -3.68 9.31 -18.45
C GLU A 276 -2.27 8.96 -17.92
N ALA A 277 -1.64 9.88 -17.18
CA ALA A 277 -0.33 9.63 -16.57
C ALA A 277 -0.37 8.46 -15.58
N ARG A 278 -1.46 8.34 -14.81
CA ARG A 278 -1.70 7.23 -13.90
C ARG A 278 -1.76 5.89 -14.63
N GLN A 279 -2.53 5.81 -15.73
CA GLN A 279 -2.66 4.62 -16.56
C GLN A 279 -1.30 4.20 -17.16
N VAL A 280 -0.52 5.17 -17.67
CA VAL A 280 0.84 4.91 -18.15
C VAL A 280 1.73 4.34 -17.04
N GLY A 281 1.72 4.93 -15.84
CA GLY A 281 2.50 4.47 -14.70
C GLY A 281 2.13 3.04 -14.26
N ILE A 282 0.84 2.70 -14.28
CA ILE A 282 0.37 1.36 -13.95
C ILE A 282 0.76 0.36 -15.04
N ALA A 283 0.57 0.70 -16.33
CA ALA A 283 0.95 -0.17 -17.44
C ALA A 283 2.45 -0.51 -17.40
N ARG A 284 3.32 0.46 -17.12
CA ARG A 284 4.77 0.22 -16.95
C ARG A 284 5.07 -0.80 -15.87
N ARG A 285 4.38 -0.77 -14.73
CA ARG A 285 4.57 -1.73 -13.63
C ARG A 285 4.09 -3.15 -13.97
N MET A 286 3.10 -3.28 -14.87
CA MET A 286 2.53 -4.58 -15.24
C MET A 286 3.33 -5.30 -16.32
N ILE A 287 4.05 -4.55 -17.15
CA ILE A 287 4.78 -5.07 -18.33
C ILE A 287 6.27 -5.30 -18.05
N SER A 288 6.83 -4.63 -17.04
CA SER A 288 8.25 -4.70 -16.68
C SER A 288 8.64 -5.98 -15.95
#